data_8f14c604899114ea3a66c55c3f7bd041
#
_entry.id   8f14c604899114ea3a66c55c3f7bd041
#
_cell.length_a   1.000
_cell.length_b   1.000
_cell.length_c   1.000
_cell.angle_alpha   90.00
_cell.angle_beta   90.00
_cell.angle_gamma   90.00
#
_symmetry.space_group_name_H-M   'P 1'
#
loop_
_entity.id
_entity.type
_entity.pdbx_description
1 polymer ?
#
loop_
_entity_poly.entity_id
_entity_poly.type
_entity_poly.pdbx_seq_one_letter_code
_entity_poly.pdbx_strand_id
1 'polypeptide(L)'
;KTVKKKYLDKMKGIIDGFRAGTDYNIHMLENGLMYGGEEGIALTWMDAVNSDGPVTPRIGCPVEVNALWYNALCFYNELTGDKEIGDLAEKVKTSFVEEFWDEKKGYLADYIDGNYKDWAVRPNMIFATSLGYSPLEESQMDSILEIVKSKLLTSRGLRSLSPDDPGYKGYYFGNQFTR
;
A
#
# COMPACT_ATOMS: atom_id res chain seq x y z
N LYS A 1 22.72 18.71 -9.08
CA LYS A 1 21.86 19.42 -10.05
C LYS A 1 21.62 18.63 -11.35
N THR A 2 22.64 17.98 -11.93
CA THR A 2 22.56 17.25 -13.22
C THR A 2 21.65 16.01 -13.17
N VAL A 3 21.67 15.27 -12.05
CA VAL A 3 20.84 14.07 -11.84
C VAL A 3 19.36 14.43 -11.82
N LYS A 4 19.00 15.51 -11.13
CA LYS A 4 17.61 16.00 -11.08
C LYS A 4 17.04 16.19 -12.49
N LYS A 5 17.72 16.99 -13.34
CA LYS A 5 17.22 17.31 -14.69
C LYS A 5 17.06 16.09 -15.59
N LYS A 6 17.94 15.08 -15.45
CA LYS A 6 17.93 13.87 -16.30
C LYS A 6 16.70 12.98 -16.09
N TYR A 7 16.17 12.95 -14.86
CA TYR A 7 15.12 11.99 -14.48
C TYR A 7 13.74 12.61 -14.27
N LEU A 8 13.63 13.94 -14.16
CA LEU A 8 12.35 14.60 -13.90
C LEU A 8 11.28 14.27 -14.93
N ASP A 9 11.63 14.30 -16.24
CA ASP A 9 10.68 13.97 -17.29
C ASP A 9 10.20 12.53 -17.21
N LYS A 10 11.10 11.59 -16.83
CA LYS A 10 10.73 10.19 -16.64
C LYS A 10 9.84 10.00 -15.42
N MET A 11 10.14 10.69 -14.33
CA MET A 11 9.32 10.65 -13.10
C MET A 11 7.93 11.21 -13.39
N LYS A 12 7.84 12.35 -14.11
CA LYS A 12 6.55 12.90 -14.50
C LYS A 12 5.77 11.93 -15.39
N GLY A 13 6.44 11.33 -16.37
CA GLY A 13 5.81 10.34 -17.25
C GLY A 13 5.27 9.12 -16.51
N ILE A 14 5.96 8.65 -15.44
CA ILE A 14 5.47 7.58 -14.57
C ILE A 14 4.22 8.03 -13.79
N ILE A 15 4.27 9.22 -13.17
CA ILE A 15 3.12 9.77 -12.44
C ILE A 15 1.92 9.93 -13.36
N ASP A 16 2.12 10.50 -14.54
CA ASP A 16 1.04 10.72 -15.51
C ASP A 16 0.48 9.39 -16.05
N GLY A 17 1.35 8.39 -16.28
CA GLY A 17 0.93 7.06 -16.68
C GLY A 17 0.01 6.39 -15.66
N PHE A 18 0.36 6.44 -14.38
CA PHE A 18 -0.49 5.90 -13.31
C PHE A 18 -1.80 6.68 -13.16
N ARG A 19 -1.77 8.01 -13.32
CA ARG A 19 -2.99 8.83 -13.30
C ARG A 19 -3.93 8.51 -14.47
N ALA A 20 -3.38 8.29 -15.64
CA ALA A 20 -4.16 7.95 -16.85
C ALA A 20 -4.70 6.52 -16.83
N GLY A 21 -4.06 5.64 -16.09
CA GLY A 21 -4.37 4.21 -16.04
C GLY A 21 -3.46 3.37 -16.92
N THR A 22 -3.28 2.11 -16.49
CA THR A 22 -2.49 1.09 -17.19
C THR A 22 -3.27 -0.23 -17.24
N ASP A 23 -2.62 -1.31 -17.70
CA ASP A 23 -3.21 -2.64 -17.72
C ASP A 23 -3.65 -3.10 -16.32
N TYR A 24 -4.47 -4.14 -16.27
CA TYR A 24 -4.98 -4.75 -15.03
C TYR A 24 -5.80 -3.80 -14.15
N ASN A 25 -6.52 -2.88 -14.77
CA ASN A 25 -7.36 -1.90 -14.09
C ASN A 25 -6.59 -1.01 -13.08
N ILE A 26 -5.28 -0.83 -13.29
CA ILE A 26 -4.49 0.08 -12.44
C ILE A 26 -4.76 1.52 -12.87
N HIS A 27 -5.32 2.32 -11.97
CA HIS A 27 -5.65 3.73 -12.23
C HIS A 27 -5.79 4.53 -10.93
N MET A 28 -5.77 5.84 -11.04
CA MET A 28 -6.06 6.75 -9.94
C MET A 28 -7.57 6.99 -9.83
N LEU A 29 -8.12 6.80 -8.63
CA LEU A 29 -9.51 7.14 -8.31
C LEU A 29 -9.71 8.66 -8.20
N GLU A 30 -10.98 9.10 -8.18
CA GLU A 30 -11.32 10.51 -7.99
C GLU A 30 -10.76 11.09 -6.69
N ASN A 31 -10.69 10.31 -5.61
CA ASN A 31 -10.10 10.73 -4.34
C ASN A 31 -8.56 10.76 -4.33
N GLY A 32 -7.92 10.40 -5.44
CA GLY A 32 -6.47 10.40 -5.62
C GLY A 32 -5.77 9.10 -5.26
N LEU A 33 -6.46 8.12 -4.67
CA LEU A 33 -5.87 6.82 -4.34
C LEU A 33 -5.65 5.97 -5.59
N MET A 34 -4.63 5.12 -5.53
CA MET A 34 -4.33 4.15 -6.59
C MET A 34 -5.14 2.88 -6.38
N TYR A 35 -5.90 2.53 -7.38
CA TYR A 35 -6.65 1.28 -7.50
C TYR A 35 -5.95 0.35 -8.48
N GLY A 36 -6.09 -0.96 -8.31
CA GLY A 36 -5.65 -1.95 -9.29
C GLY A 36 -6.15 -3.34 -8.97
N GLY A 37 -6.21 -4.16 -9.99
CA GLY A 37 -6.55 -5.57 -9.88
C GLY A 37 -7.64 -6.04 -10.82
N GLU A 38 -7.51 -7.31 -11.17
CA GLU A 38 -8.48 -8.09 -11.94
C GLU A 38 -8.57 -9.48 -11.33
N GLU A 39 -9.71 -10.15 -11.53
CA GLU A 39 -9.92 -11.50 -11.03
C GLU A 39 -8.85 -12.46 -11.58
N GLY A 40 -8.27 -13.26 -10.71
CA GLY A 40 -7.23 -14.24 -11.06
C GLY A 40 -5.81 -13.66 -11.20
N ILE A 41 -5.63 -12.36 -11.07
CA ILE A 41 -4.32 -11.69 -11.22
C ILE A 41 -3.80 -11.22 -9.86
N ALA A 42 -2.53 -11.55 -9.56
CA ALA A 42 -1.82 -11.08 -8.37
C ALA A 42 -0.86 -9.95 -8.75
N LEU A 43 -1.16 -8.71 -8.38
CA LEU A 43 -0.40 -7.51 -8.79
C LEU A 43 0.57 -6.97 -7.74
N THR A 44 0.38 -7.32 -6.47
CA THR A 44 1.23 -6.81 -5.39
C THR A 44 2.37 -7.77 -5.09
N TRP A 45 3.26 -7.41 -4.17
CA TRP A 45 4.32 -8.32 -3.73
C TRP A 45 3.79 -9.62 -3.06
N MET A 46 2.50 -9.63 -2.67
CA MET A 46 1.80 -10.83 -2.19
C MET A 46 1.24 -11.63 -3.39
N ASP A 47 2.11 -12.07 -4.26
CA ASP A 47 1.84 -12.59 -5.58
C ASP A 47 1.79 -14.13 -5.67
N ALA A 48 1.72 -14.82 -4.54
CA ALA A 48 1.60 -16.28 -4.53
C ALA A 48 0.29 -16.73 -5.18
N VAL A 49 0.39 -17.67 -6.12
CA VAL A 49 -0.73 -18.24 -6.88
C VAL A 49 -0.73 -19.75 -6.71
N ASN A 50 -1.91 -20.35 -6.58
CA ASN A 50 -2.14 -21.79 -6.61
C ASN A 50 -3.10 -22.18 -7.75
N SER A 51 -3.63 -23.41 -7.75
CA SER A 51 -4.59 -23.89 -8.77
C SER A 51 -5.89 -23.09 -8.81
N ASP A 52 -6.26 -22.45 -7.71
CA ASP A 52 -7.53 -21.74 -7.56
C ASP A 52 -7.36 -20.21 -7.78
N GLY A 53 -6.14 -19.76 -8.07
CA GLY A 53 -5.80 -18.37 -8.31
C GLY A 53 -4.90 -17.75 -7.22
N PRO A 54 -4.91 -16.42 -7.06
CA PRO A 54 -4.14 -15.74 -6.03
C PRO A 54 -4.47 -16.23 -4.62
N VAL A 55 -3.44 -16.58 -3.85
CA VAL A 55 -3.60 -17.00 -2.44
C VAL A 55 -4.12 -15.85 -1.58
N THR A 56 -3.72 -14.65 -1.92
CA THR A 56 -4.15 -13.41 -1.24
C THR A 56 -4.62 -12.41 -2.30
N PRO A 57 -5.86 -12.54 -2.79
CA PRO A 57 -6.40 -11.58 -3.75
C PRO A 57 -6.55 -10.21 -3.06
N ARG A 58 -6.07 -9.16 -3.74
CA ARG A 58 -6.05 -7.78 -3.22
C ARG A 58 -6.45 -6.82 -4.33
N ILE A 59 -7.66 -7.03 -4.87
CA ILE A 59 -8.27 -6.12 -5.85
C ILE A 59 -8.76 -4.89 -5.10
N GLY A 60 -8.36 -3.70 -5.55
CA GLY A 60 -8.70 -2.45 -4.87
C GLY A 60 -7.52 -1.52 -4.69
N CYS A 61 -7.49 -0.80 -3.57
CA CYS A 61 -6.42 0.10 -3.18
C CYS A 61 -5.56 -0.54 -2.09
N PRO A 62 -4.39 -1.13 -2.41
CA PRO A 62 -3.49 -1.69 -1.41
C PRO A 62 -2.79 -0.58 -0.61
N VAL A 63 -2.65 -0.78 0.70
CA VAL A 63 -2.11 0.26 1.61
C VAL A 63 -0.67 0.65 1.28
N GLU A 64 0.20 -0.33 1.01
CA GLU A 64 1.60 -0.07 0.68
C GLU A 64 1.78 0.63 -0.68
N VAL A 65 0.94 0.29 -1.66
CA VAL A 65 0.95 0.95 -2.97
C VAL A 65 0.56 2.41 -2.82
N ASN A 66 -0.46 2.70 -2.01
CA ASN A 66 -0.92 4.06 -1.77
C ASN A 66 0.06 4.87 -0.89
N ALA A 67 0.75 4.24 0.05
CA ALA A 67 1.85 4.88 0.79
C ALA A 67 3.02 5.24 -0.15
N LEU A 68 3.41 4.34 -1.05
CA LEU A 68 4.44 4.59 -2.07
C LEU A 68 4.01 5.67 -3.06
N TRP A 69 2.75 5.68 -3.47
CA TRP A 69 2.18 6.70 -4.34
C TRP A 69 2.27 8.09 -3.71
N TYR A 70 1.81 8.24 -2.48
CA TYR A 70 1.93 9.49 -1.73
C TYR A 70 3.38 9.95 -1.64
N ASN A 71 4.28 9.06 -1.24
CA ASN A 71 5.71 9.35 -1.14
C ASN A 71 6.31 9.80 -2.49
N ALA A 72 5.90 9.17 -3.61
CA ALA A 72 6.37 9.55 -4.95
C ALA A 72 5.91 10.97 -5.36
N LEU A 73 4.65 11.31 -5.06
CA LEU A 73 4.09 12.64 -5.33
C LEU A 73 4.82 13.72 -4.51
N CYS A 74 5.00 13.50 -3.19
CA CYS A 74 5.74 14.42 -2.32
C CYS A 74 7.18 14.61 -2.78
N PHE A 75 7.87 13.52 -3.10
CA PHE A 75 9.25 13.58 -3.59
C PHE A 75 9.35 14.36 -4.91
N TYR A 76 8.45 14.12 -5.85
CA TYR A 76 8.45 14.88 -7.11
C TYR A 76 8.17 16.36 -6.87
N ASN A 77 7.18 16.68 -6.04
CA ASN A 77 6.87 18.08 -5.68
C ASN A 77 8.04 18.78 -5.00
N GLU A 78 8.75 18.14 -4.06
CA GLU A 78 9.96 18.70 -3.43
C GLU A 78 11.04 19.04 -4.48
N LEU A 79 11.20 18.19 -5.50
CA LEU A 79 12.21 18.40 -6.54
C LEU A 79 11.86 19.53 -7.51
N THR A 80 10.58 19.75 -7.78
CA THR A 80 10.11 20.60 -8.89
C THR A 80 9.39 21.86 -8.44
N GLY A 81 8.70 21.84 -7.30
CA GLY A 81 7.73 22.84 -6.88
C GLY A 81 6.43 22.80 -7.71
N ASP A 82 6.11 21.65 -8.34
CA ASP A 82 4.91 21.47 -9.15
C ASP A 82 3.67 21.53 -8.27
N LYS A 83 2.94 22.64 -8.35
CA LYS A 83 1.78 22.91 -7.51
C LYS A 83 0.66 21.88 -7.72
N GLU A 84 0.40 21.46 -8.95
CA GLU A 84 -0.65 20.47 -9.26
C GLU A 84 -0.35 19.14 -8.55
N ILE A 85 0.91 18.70 -8.59
CA ILE A 85 1.34 17.48 -7.90
C ILE A 85 1.33 17.66 -6.38
N GLY A 86 1.67 18.86 -5.89
CA GLY A 86 1.55 19.18 -4.47
C GLY A 86 0.10 19.11 -3.97
N ASP A 87 -0.83 19.74 -4.69
CA ASP A 87 -2.27 19.72 -4.37
C ASP A 87 -2.82 18.27 -4.44
N LEU A 88 -2.34 17.46 -5.40
CA LEU A 88 -2.69 16.04 -5.47
C LEU A 88 -2.14 15.26 -4.27
N ALA A 89 -0.91 15.51 -3.84
CA ALA A 89 -0.34 14.86 -2.67
C ALA A 89 -1.16 15.13 -1.40
N GLU A 90 -1.59 16.38 -1.18
CA GLU A 90 -2.46 16.72 -0.04
C GLU A 90 -3.83 16.02 -0.11
N LYS A 91 -4.40 15.92 -1.30
CA LYS A 91 -5.62 15.15 -1.52
C LYS A 91 -5.44 13.68 -1.17
N VAL A 92 -4.35 13.06 -1.66
CA VAL A 92 -4.02 11.66 -1.36
C VAL A 92 -3.80 11.45 0.14
N LYS A 93 -3.10 12.38 0.82
CA LYS A 93 -2.90 12.32 2.28
C LYS A 93 -4.23 12.25 3.02
N THR A 94 -5.14 13.16 2.70
CA THR A 94 -6.47 13.22 3.33
C THR A 94 -7.24 11.93 3.10
N SER A 95 -7.36 11.51 1.84
CA SER A 95 -8.08 10.27 1.48
C SER A 95 -7.44 9.03 2.08
N PHE A 96 -6.12 8.98 2.17
CA PHE A 96 -5.41 7.85 2.78
C PHE A 96 -5.79 7.66 4.24
N VAL A 97 -5.79 8.74 5.02
CA VAL A 97 -6.16 8.67 6.43
C VAL A 97 -7.64 8.33 6.60
N GLU A 98 -8.53 8.99 5.86
CA GLU A 98 -9.98 8.76 5.95
C GLU A 98 -10.37 7.32 5.59
N GLU A 99 -9.71 6.76 4.59
CA GLU A 99 -10.09 5.44 4.08
C GLU A 99 -9.39 4.29 4.81
N PHE A 100 -8.10 4.41 5.12
CA PHE A 100 -7.33 3.30 5.67
C PHE A 100 -7.28 3.27 7.20
N TRP A 101 -7.30 4.42 7.89
CA TRP A 101 -7.15 4.47 9.34
C TRP A 101 -8.44 4.13 10.08
N ASP A 102 -8.34 3.34 11.14
CA ASP A 102 -9.43 3.14 12.10
C ASP A 102 -8.94 3.50 13.51
N GLU A 103 -9.53 4.51 14.09
CA GLU A 103 -9.15 5.04 15.41
C GLU A 103 -9.32 4.02 16.53
N LYS A 104 -10.30 3.14 16.44
CA LYS A 104 -10.56 2.12 17.47
C LYS A 104 -9.60 0.95 17.36
N LYS A 105 -9.21 0.58 16.14
CA LYS A 105 -8.26 -0.49 15.88
C LYS A 105 -6.82 -0.03 16.11
N GLY A 106 -6.53 1.25 15.83
CA GLY A 106 -5.21 1.84 15.92
C GLY A 106 -4.24 1.40 14.81
N TYR A 107 -4.77 0.96 13.65
CA TYR A 107 -3.97 0.57 12.50
C TYR A 107 -4.72 0.76 11.17
N LEU A 108 -4.03 0.48 10.05
CA LEU A 108 -4.54 0.67 8.71
C LEU A 108 -5.15 -0.62 8.15
N ALA A 109 -6.22 -0.51 7.38
CA ALA A 109 -6.69 -1.59 6.53
C ALA A 109 -5.59 -2.03 5.56
N ASP A 110 -5.51 -3.32 5.24
CA ASP A 110 -4.54 -3.88 4.31
C ASP A 110 -4.81 -3.48 2.86
N TYR A 111 -6.07 -3.52 2.45
CA TYR A 111 -6.57 -2.93 1.22
C TYR A 111 -8.05 -2.57 1.35
N ILE A 112 -8.53 -1.74 0.42
CA ILE A 112 -9.92 -1.30 0.35
C ILE A 112 -10.45 -1.48 -1.07
N ASP A 113 -11.73 -1.89 -1.19
CA ASP A 113 -12.45 -1.98 -2.46
C ASP A 113 -13.88 -1.45 -2.27
N GLY A 114 -14.14 -0.24 -2.71
CA GLY A 114 -15.37 0.48 -2.41
C GLY A 114 -15.62 0.58 -0.90
N ASN A 115 -16.69 -0.03 -0.43
CA ASN A 115 -17.04 -0.04 1.01
C ASN A 115 -16.37 -1.18 1.80
N TYR A 116 -15.71 -2.11 1.12
CA TYR A 116 -15.00 -3.20 1.78
C TYR A 116 -13.63 -2.76 2.25
N LYS A 117 -13.28 -3.12 3.49
CA LYS A 117 -11.95 -2.87 4.08
C LYS A 117 -11.43 -4.17 4.68
N ASP A 118 -10.28 -4.63 4.21
CA ASP A 118 -9.59 -5.79 4.80
C ASP A 118 -8.80 -5.35 6.02
N TRP A 119 -9.17 -5.86 7.19
CA TRP A 119 -8.52 -5.56 8.47
C TRP A 119 -7.53 -6.64 8.91
N ALA A 120 -7.10 -7.51 8.02
CA ALA A 120 -6.04 -8.46 8.31
C ALA A 120 -4.74 -7.72 8.70
N VAL A 121 -4.18 -8.07 9.86
CA VAL A 121 -2.92 -7.46 10.30
C VAL A 121 -1.78 -8.09 9.51
N ARG A 122 -1.25 -7.31 8.57
CA ARG A 122 -0.16 -7.64 7.66
C ARG A 122 0.96 -6.60 7.74
N PRO A 123 2.19 -6.93 7.32
CA PRO A 123 3.31 -5.99 7.40
C PRO A 123 3.20 -4.80 6.44
N ASN A 124 2.25 -4.81 5.51
CA ASN A 124 2.09 -3.82 4.45
C ASN A 124 1.93 -2.39 4.97
N MET A 125 1.25 -2.22 6.11
CA MET A 125 1.04 -0.91 6.74
C MET A 125 2.34 -0.21 7.16
N ILE A 126 3.46 -0.96 7.32
CA ILE A 126 4.77 -0.39 7.68
C ILE A 126 5.27 0.59 6.60
N PHE A 127 4.92 0.39 5.34
CA PHE A 127 5.33 1.33 4.30
C PHE A 127 4.87 2.75 4.60
N ALA A 128 3.68 2.91 5.17
CA ALA A 128 3.17 4.24 5.55
C ALA A 128 3.96 4.88 6.70
N THR A 129 4.69 4.10 7.51
CA THR A 129 5.49 4.61 8.65
C THR A 129 6.97 4.77 8.34
N SER A 130 7.50 4.07 7.33
CA SER A 130 8.95 3.96 7.09
C SER A 130 9.46 4.76 5.89
N LEU A 131 8.58 5.26 5.03
CA LEU A 131 8.95 6.06 3.88
C LEU A 131 9.34 7.49 4.29
N GLY A 132 10.09 8.19 3.41
CA GLY A 132 10.57 9.55 3.66
C GLY A 132 9.45 10.58 3.82
N TYR A 133 8.28 10.33 3.20
CA TYR A 133 7.05 11.10 3.37
C TYR A 133 5.95 10.16 3.82
N SER A 134 5.43 10.39 5.02
CA SER A 134 4.31 9.65 5.59
C SER A 134 3.02 10.47 5.48
N PRO A 135 1.88 9.84 5.10
CA PRO A 135 0.58 10.51 5.19
C PRO A 135 0.04 10.57 6.63
N LEU A 136 0.69 9.91 7.58
CA LEU A 136 0.23 9.70 8.95
C LEU A 136 0.84 10.70 9.94
N GLU A 137 0.14 10.95 11.03
CA GLU A 137 0.69 11.64 12.20
C GLU A 137 1.58 10.69 13.04
N GLU A 138 2.49 11.26 13.82
CA GLU A 138 3.46 10.48 14.62
C GLU A 138 2.77 9.48 15.56
N SER A 139 1.68 9.88 16.21
CA SER A 139 0.90 9.00 17.10
C SER A 139 0.26 7.82 16.37
N GLN A 140 -0.14 7.99 15.11
CA GLN A 140 -0.67 6.91 14.28
C GLN A 140 0.45 5.96 13.87
N MET A 141 1.62 6.48 13.51
CA MET A 141 2.80 5.66 13.20
C MET A 141 3.23 4.82 14.39
N ASP A 142 3.29 5.39 15.59
CA ASP A 142 3.63 4.68 16.82
C ASP A 142 2.63 3.56 17.12
N SER A 143 1.33 3.83 16.97
CA SER A 143 0.28 2.82 17.15
C SER A 143 0.44 1.64 16.19
N ILE A 144 0.70 1.91 14.91
CA ILE A 144 0.98 0.87 13.91
C ILE A 144 2.20 0.05 14.29
N LEU A 145 3.29 0.69 14.70
CA LEU A 145 4.52 0.00 15.08
C LEU A 145 4.32 -0.93 16.28
N GLU A 146 3.53 -0.53 17.28
CA GLU A 146 3.20 -1.40 18.42
C GLU A 146 2.32 -2.59 17.99
N ILE A 147 1.36 -2.41 17.10
CA ILE A 147 0.57 -3.52 16.53
C ILE A 147 1.47 -4.49 15.76
N VAL A 148 2.30 -3.98 14.87
CA VAL A 148 3.22 -4.81 14.08
C VAL A 148 4.20 -5.57 14.97
N LYS A 149 4.77 -4.92 15.97
CA LYS A 149 5.69 -5.52 16.93
C LYS A 149 5.01 -6.63 17.73
N SER A 150 3.81 -6.38 18.22
CA SER A 150 3.08 -7.37 19.05
C SER A 150 2.53 -8.55 18.26
N LYS A 151 2.11 -8.34 17.00
CA LYS A 151 1.40 -9.34 16.20
C LYS A 151 2.27 -10.04 15.15
N LEU A 152 3.25 -9.35 14.60
CA LEU A 152 4.00 -9.84 13.44
C LEU A 152 5.47 -10.12 13.73
N LEU A 153 6.10 -9.40 14.66
CA LEU A 153 7.55 -9.48 14.87
C LEU A 153 7.97 -10.86 15.39
N THR A 154 9.01 -11.39 14.78
CA THR A 154 9.72 -12.60 15.20
C THR A 154 11.22 -12.32 15.32
N SER A 155 11.99 -13.28 15.82
CA SER A 155 13.47 -13.18 15.85
C SER A 155 14.12 -13.14 14.46
N ARG A 156 13.36 -13.36 13.39
CA ARG A 156 13.88 -13.43 12.00
C ARG A 156 13.25 -12.44 11.02
N GLY A 157 12.26 -11.65 11.47
CA GLY A 157 11.53 -10.69 10.64
C GLY A 157 10.06 -10.65 10.99
N LEU A 158 9.24 -10.14 10.07
CA LEU A 158 7.80 -10.03 10.26
C LEU A 158 7.06 -11.20 9.58
N ARG A 159 6.03 -11.70 10.26
CA ARG A 159 5.06 -12.59 9.64
C ARG A 159 4.27 -11.83 8.55
N SER A 160 3.87 -12.52 7.51
CA SER A 160 3.02 -11.98 6.45
C SER A 160 1.54 -11.83 6.87
N LEU A 161 1.15 -12.48 7.98
CA LEU A 161 -0.19 -12.44 8.55
C LEU A 161 -0.11 -12.67 10.06
N SER A 162 -0.95 -11.98 10.84
CA SER A 162 -1.04 -12.19 12.28
C SER A 162 -1.47 -13.63 12.63
N PRO A 163 -0.88 -14.26 13.67
CA PRO A 163 -1.35 -15.54 14.17
C PRO A 163 -2.80 -15.52 14.71
N ASP A 164 -3.35 -14.36 15.00
CA ASP A 164 -4.74 -14.20 15.44
C ASP A 164 -5.75 -14.27 14.28
N ASP A 165 -5.27 -14.20 13.04
CA ASP A 165 -6.11 -14.29 11.86
C ASP A 165 -6.52 -15.73 11.59
N PRO A 166 -7.82 -16.02 11.30
CA PRO A 166 -8.29 -17.37 11.00
C PRO A 166 -7.60 -18.05 9.81
N GLY A 167 -7.10 -17.24 8.86
CA GLY A 167 -6.36 -17.71 7.68
C GLY A 167 -4.87 -17.99 7.95
N TYR A 168 -4.37 -17.73 9.19
CA TYR A 168 -2.96 -17.93 9.49
C TYR A 168 -2.58 -19.41 9.50
N LYS A 169 -1.56 -19.74 8.71
CA LYS A 169 -0.96 -21.09 8.69
C LYS A 169 0.46 -21.01 9.24
N GLY A 170 0.64 -21.40 10.51
CA GLY A 170 1.94 -21.37 11.21
C GLY A 170 2.97 -22.36 10.67
N TYR A 171 2.51 -23.40 9.98
CA TYR A 171 3.34 -24.40 9.32
C TYR A 171 2.89 -24.60 7.89
N TYR A 172 3.85 -24.64 6.98
CA TYR A 172 3.62 -24.96 5.59
C TYR A 172 3.93 -26.43 5.33
N PHE A 173 2.96 -27.17 4.79
CA PHE A 173 3.11 -28.57 4.39
C PHE A 173 2.70 -28.76 2.94
N GLY A 174 3.45 -29.64 2.23
CA GLY A 174 3.09 -30.05 0.89
C GLY A 174 3.71 -29.20 -0.21
N ASN A 175 2.99 -29.08 -1.33
CA ASN A 175 3.43 -28.38 -2.53
C ASN A 175 2.63 -27.07 -2.75
N GLN A 176 2.85 -26.42 -3.89
CA GLN A 176 2.19 -25.16 -4.22
C GLN A 176 0.65 -25.22 -4.24
N PHE A 177 0.06 -26.39 -4.39
CA PHE A 177 -1.42 -26.57 -4.41
C PHE A 177 -2.03 -26.65 -3.00
N THR A 178 -1.22 -26.71 -1.95
CA THR A 178 -1.65 -26.84 -0.55
C THR A 178 -1.41 -25.60 0.29
N ARG A 179 -1.06 -24.50 -0.34
CA ARG A 179 -0.83 -23.19 0.31
C ARG A 179 -2.08 -22.61 0.94
#